data_630bbfd85ff84a0820f87734c85fd6b0
#
_entry.id   630bbfd85ff84a0820f87734c85fd6b0
#
_cell.length_a   1.000
_cell.length_b   1.000
_cell.length_c   1.000
_cell.angle_alpha   90.00
_cell.angle_beta   90.00
_cell.angle_gamma   90.00
#
_symmetry.space_group_name_H-M   'P 1'
#
loop_
_entity.id
_entity.type
_entity.pdbx_description
1 polymer ?
#
loop_
_entity_poly.entity_id
_entity_poly.type
_entity_poly.pdbx_seq_one_letter_code
_entity_poly.pdbx_strand_id
1 'polypeptide(L)'
;MAKIKIGDLRASVLENKPRTEQADILLTYLLDKLGALNYEQSKYTADVITAYEELRLKHPNIIDLSEASISNYLSVLSRNSNSRISCMGKKQGYFLAEEVVLHEDISLDAEEDNRSMEYQLYPYLVEWMESNGYSRAKDISSSRRRQKWGNPDIIGINVVNILGGINTEIATIEAKRDNSFWRKDIFEAVAHTLFSNRVYYAYCRKESEKDDSDMIEYALKFNIGILAIIVPDDQYGKDFDPENAEVRVVVPAPFQSVSAIQQKQFLELLNLNEIDKLLS
;
A
#
# COMPACT_ATOMS: atom_id res chain seq x y z
N MET A 1 -17.03 23.70 -14.92
CA MET A 1 -17.25 22.24 -14.90
C MET A 1 -18.16 21.81 -16.03
N ALA A 2 -17.72 20.94 -16.92
CA ALA A 2 -18.60 20.39 -17.96
C ALA A 2 -19.54 19.37 -17.26
N LYS A 3 -20.86 19.66 -17.23
CA LYS A 3 -21.84 18.73 -16.71
C LYS A 3 -21.90 17.51 -17.64
N ILE A 4 -21.73 16.31 -17.06
CA ILE A 4 -21.94 15.06 -17.79
C ILE A 4 -23.41 14.99 -18.21
N LYS A 5 -23.65 14.86 -19.52
CA LYS A 5 -25.02 14.78 -20.07
C LYS A 5 -25.45 13.33 -20.09
N ILE A 6 -26.75 13.10 -19.92
CA ILE A 6 -27.31 11.73 -19.95
C ILE A 6 -27.02 11.01 -21.29
N GLY A 7 -26.81 11.75 -22.38
CA GLY A 7 -26.35 11.20 -23.66
C GLY A 7 -25.03 10.47 -23.58
N ASP A 8 -24.16 10.87 -22.67
CA ASP A 8 -22.83 10.28 -22.48
C ASP A 8 -22.92 8.91 -21.78
N LEU A 9 -24.06 8.60 -21.21
CA LEU A 9 -24.34 7.32 -20.55
C LEU A 9 -24.93 6.27 -21.47
N ARG A 10 -25.26 6.63 -22.71
CA ARG A 10 -25.82 5.67 -23.67
C ARG A 10 -24.80 4.62 -24.06
N ALA A 11 -25.25 3.37 -24.15
CA ALA A 11 -24.38 2.25 -24.52
C ALA A 11 -23.55 2.53 -25.79
N SER A 12 -24.14 3.15 -26.80
CA SER A 12 -23.48 3.50 -28.07
C SER A 12 -22.29 4.45 -27.92
N VAL A 13 -22.25 5.27 -26.86
CA VAL A 13 -21.14 6.21 -26.62
C VAL A 13 -20.05 5.56 -25.77
N LEU A 14 -20.43 4.56 -24.97
CA LEU A 14 -19.56 3.90 -24.00
C LEU A 14 -19.06 2.53 -24.46
N GLU A 15 -19.62 1.96 -25.56
CA GLU A 15 -19.30 0.61 -26.08
C GLU A 15 -17.79 0.36 -26.27
N ASN A 16 -17.02 1.39 -26.59
CA ASN A 16 -15.58 1.27 -26.83
C ASN A 16 -14.72 1.55 -25.57
N LYS A 17 -15.36 1.82 -24.41
CA LYS A 17 -14.65 2.12 -23.17
C LYS A 17 -14.56 0.90 -22.28
N PRO A 18 -13.48 0.74 -21.51
CA PRO A 18 -13.39 -0.26 -20.47
C PRO A 18 -14.58 -0.19 -19.50
N ARG A 19 -15.06 -1.32 -19.01
CA ARG A 19 -16.23 -1.40 -18.10
C ARG A 19 -16.09 -0.51 -16.87
N THR A 20 -14.87 -0.37 -16.33
CA THR A 20 -14.58 0.51 -15.18
C THR A 20 -14.78 1.98 -15.54
N GLU A 21 -14.35 2.42 -16.71
CA GLU A 21 -14.53 3.79 -17.17
C GLU A 21 -16.01 4.11 -17.43
N GLN A 22 -16.76 3.14 -17.97
CA GLN A 22 -18.21 3.25 -18.13
C GLN A 22 -18.90 3.43 -16.78
N ALA A 23 -18.50 2.64 -15.77
CA ALA A 23 -19.04 2.73 -14.42
C ALA A 23 -18.67 4.06 -13.75
N ASP A 24 -17.44 4.56 -13.93
CA ASP A 24 -16.99 5.85 -13.39
C ASP A 24 -17.85 7.02 -13.91
N ILE A 25 -18.06 7.07 -15.21
CA ILE A 25 -18.92 8.10 -15.84
C ILE A 25 -20.34 8.04 -15.28
N LEU A 26 -20.92 6.84 -15.18
CA LEU A 26 -22.29 6.64 -14.67
C LEU A 26 -22.41 7.05 -13.20
N LEU A 27 -21.52 6.56 -12.35
CA LEU A 27 -21.59 6.81 -10.92
C LEU A 27 -21.25 8.27 -10.59
N THR A 28 -20.34 8.90 -11.31
CA THR A 28 -20.08 10.34 -11.23
C THR A 28 -21.35 11.14 -11.57
N TYR A 29 -22.05 10.77 -12.65
CA TYR A 29 -23.32 11.42 -13.02
C TYR A 29 -24.40 11.26 -11.94
N LEU A 30 -24.52 10.08 -11.35
CA LEU A 30 -25.51 9.81 -10.29
C LEU A 30 -25.20 10.61 -9.02
N LEU A 31 -23.95 10.68 -8.60
CA LEU A 31 -23.53 11.48 -7.45
C LEU A 31 -23.74 12.99 -7.68
N ASP A 32 -23.43 13.50 -8.87
CA ASP A 32 -23.74 14.89 -9.25
C ASP A 32 -25.23 15.17 -9.15
N LYS A 33 -26.05 14.28 -9.68
CA LYS A 33 -27.51 14.40 -9.66
C LYS A 33 -28.10 14.35 -8.25
N LEU A 34 -27.50 13.54 -7.37
CA LEU A 34 -27.87 13.46 -5.94
C LEU A 34 -27.37 14.65 -5.12
N GLY A 35 -26.61 15.57 -5.74
CA GLY A 35 -26.01 16.72 -5.07
C GLY A 35 -24.87 16.36 -4.12
N ALA A 36 -24.23 15.20 -4.31
CA ALA A 36 -23.09 14.76 -3.51
C ALA A 36 -21.80 15.45 -3.97
N LEU A 37 -21.73 16.77 -3.83
CA LEU A 37 -20.65 17.61 -4.38
C LEU A 37 -19.48 17.82 -3.42
N ASN A 38 -19.61 17.40 -2.17
CA ASN A 38 -18.58 17.46 -1.15
C ASN A 38 -18.86 16.44 -0.04
N TYR A 39 -17.96 16.33 0.93
CA TYR A 39 -18.09 15.38 2.04
C TYR A 39 -19.37 15.55 2.86
N GLU A 40 -19.79 16.78 3.15
CA GLU A 40 -20.99 17.07 3.95
C GLU A 40 -22.28 16.60 3.25
N GLN A 41 -22.25 16.51 1.93
CA GLN A 41 -23.35 16.09 1.07
C GLN A 41 -23.21 14.64 0.59
N SER A 42 -22.29 13.86 1.19
CA SER A 42 -22.02 12.47 0.78
C SER A 42 -23.28 11.62 0.80
N LYS A 43 -23.36 10.64 -0.10
CA LYS A 43 -24.49 9.71 -0.27
C LYS A 43 -24.04 8.29 -0.01
N TYR A 44 -24.90 7.52 0.66
CA TYR A 44 -24.64 6.10 0.88
C TYR A 44 -24.86 5.29 -0.41
N THR A 45 -24.27 4.11 -0.45
CA THR A 45 -24.44 3.18 -1.57
C THR A 45 -25.90 2.94 -1.92
N ALA A 46 -26.78 2.82 -0.91
CA ALA A 46 -28.20 2.61 -1.12
C ALA A 46 -28.88 3.77 -1.89
N ASP A 47 -28.49 5.01 -1.61
CA ASP A 47 -29.03 6.18 -2.31
C ASP A 47 -28.62 6.16 -3.78
N VAL A 48 -27.37 5.77 -4.07
CA VAL A 48 -26.85 5.66 -5.44
C VAL A 48 -27.52 4.53 -6.20
N ILE A 49 -27.77 3.38 -5.56
CA ILE A 49 -28.50 2.25 -6.14
C ILE A 49 -29.93 2.68 -6.49
N THR A 50 -30.65 3.33 -5.58
CA THR A 50 -32.01 3.84 -5.85
C THR A 50 -32.03 4.80 -7.02
N ALA A 51 -31.09 5.74 -7.08
CA ALA A 51 -30.99 6.68 -8.19
C ALA A 51 -30.63 5.99 -9.53
N TYR A 52 -29.85 4.94 -9.48
CA TYR A 52 -29.53 4.11 -10.65
C TYR A 52 -30.78 3.39 -11.18
N GLU A 53 -31.57 2.76 -10.31
CA GLU A 53 -32.78 2.06 -10.70
C GLU A 53 -33.81 3.01 -11.33
N GLU A 54 -34.01 4.19 -10.73
CA GLU A 54 -34.85 5.23 -11.32
C GLU A 54 -34.38 5.68 -12.72
N LEU A 55 -33.06 5.79 -12.89
CA LEU A 55 -32.46 6.17 -14.15
C LEU A 55 -32.63 5.06 -15.20
N ARG A 56 -32.46 3.79 -14.80
CA ARG A 56 -32.61 2.61 -15.66
C ARG A 56 -34.07 2.46 -16.16
N LEU A 57 -35.05 2.72 -15.31
CA LEU A 57 -36.48 2.70 -15.70
C LEU A 57 -36.77 3.74 -16.81
N LYS A 58 -36.14 4.92 -16.76
CA LYS A 58 -36.29 5.98 -17.76
C LYS A 58 -35.45 5.77 -19.02
N HIS A 59 -34.34 5.07 -18.89
CA HIS A 59 -33.34 4.87 -19.94
C HIS A 59 -32.89 3.41 -19.99
N PRO A 60 -33.67 2.49 -20.58
CA PRO A 60 -33.38 1.04 -20.60
C PRO A 60 -32.06 0.67 -21.27
N ASN A 61 -31.52 1.53 -22.13
CA ASN A 61 -30.29 1.30 -22.86
C ASN A 61 -29.03 1.85 -22.16
N ILE A 62 -29.12 2.20 -20.90
CA ILE A 62 -27.98 2.58 -20.07
C ILE A 62 -27.18 1.33 -19.69
N ILE A 63 -25.95 1.52 -19.26
CA ILE A 63 -25.07 0.44 -18.79
C ILE A 63 -25.77 -0.39 -17.73
N ASP A 64 -25.80 -1.71 -17.89
CA ASP A 64 -26.39 -2.62 -16.93
C ASP A 64 -25.38 -2.96 -15.81
N LEU A 65 -25.69 -2.52 -14.59
CA LEU A 65 -24.92 -2.80 -13.37
C LEU A 65 -25.83 -3.43 -12.31
N SER A 66 -25.37 -4.52 -11.71
CA SER A 66 -26.01 -5.06 -10.50
C SER A 66 -25.69 -4.18 -9.28
N GLU A 67 -26.52 -4.26 -8.24
CA GLU A 67 -26.27 -3.57 -6.95
C GLU A 67 -24.89 -3.88 -6.38
N ALA A 68 -24.48 -5.16 -6.45
CA ALA A 68 -23.13 -5.60 -6.02
C ALA A 68 -22.03 -4.95 -6.85
N SER A 69 -22.24 -4.79 -8.18
CA SER A 69 -21.31 -4.10 -9.06
C SER A 69 -21.21 -2.62 -8.72
N ILE A 70 -22.32 -1.93 -8.47
CA ILE A 70 -22.35 -0.52 -8.06
C ILE A 70 -21.54 -0.34 -6.77
N SER A 71 -21.81 -1.16 -5.75
CA SER A 71 -21.08 -1.12 -4.48
C SER A 71 -19.57 -1.33 -4.66
N ASN A 72 -19.20 -2.30 -5.49
CA ASN A 72 -17.79 -2.58 -5.78
C ASN A 72 -17.12 -1.44 -6.54
N TYR A 73 -17.75 -0.91 -7.60
CA TYR A 73 -17.20 0.21 -8.36
C TYR A 73 -17.06 1.47 -7.52
N LEU A 74 -18.03 1.84 -6.70
CA LEU A 74 -17.92 2.97 -5.76
C LEU A 74 -16.70 2.82 -4.85
N SER A 75 -16.48 1.61 -4.31
CA SER A 75 -15.34 1.33 -3.44
C SER A 75 -14.01 1.36 -4.19
N VAL A 76 -13.94 0.87 -5.42
CA VAL A 76 -12.72 0.87 -6.23
C VAL A 76 -12.39 2.27 -6.73
N LEU A 77 -13.39 2.97 -7.27
CA LEU A 77 -13.22 4.30 -7.86
C LEU A 77 -12.88 5.34 -6.80
N SER A 78 -13.43 5.24 -5.58
CA SER A 78 -13.09 6.16 -4.49
C SER A 78 -11.64 6.07 -4.00
N ARG A 79 -10.89 5.07 -4.46
CA ARG A 79 -9.45 4.91 -4.19
C ARG A 79 -8.59 5.19 -5.41
N ASN A 80 -9.21 5.52 -6.53
CA ASN A 80 -8.53 5.81 -7.79
C ASN A 80 -8.35 7.31 -7.92
N SER A 81 -7.13 7.79 -7.91
CA SER A 81 -6.78 9.22 -8.06
C SER A 81 -7.28 9.84 -9.38
N ASN A 82 -7.54 9.02 -10.40
CA ASN A 82 -8.09 9.50 -11.68
C ASN A 82 -9.62 9.59 -11.68
N SER A 83 -10.31 9.17 -10.62
CA SER A 83 -11.75 9.29 -10.46
C SER A 83 -12.09 10.46 -9.54
N ARG A 84 -13.17 11.17 -9.87
CA ARG A 84 -13.72 12.23 -9.00
C ARG A 84 -14.51 11.67 -7.81
N ILE A 85 -14.81 10.37 -7.81
CA ILE A 85 -15.53 9.73 -6.71
C ILE A 85 -14.60 9.56 -5.53
N SER A 86 -15.00 10.07 -4.38
CA SER A 86 -14.23 10.02 -3.13
C SER A 86 -15.07 9.51 -1.97
N CYS A 87 -14.38 9.02 -0.92
CA CYS A 87 -14.99 8.54 0.32
C CYS A 87 -14.03 8.74 1.48
N MET A 88 -14.46 9.38 2.56
CA MET A 88 -13.62 9.64 3.75
C MET A 88 -13.44 8.43 4.67
N GLY A 89 -14.04 7.28 4.36
CA GLY A 89 -13.89 6.06 5.15
C GLY A 89 -15.12 5.15 5.14
N LYS A 90 -15.01 4.01 5.81
CA LYS A 90 -16.10 3.04 5.92
C LYS A 90 -17.34 3.68 6.54
N LYS A 91 -18.51 3.53 5.90
CA LYS A 91 -19.84 4.03 6.34
C LYS A 91 -20.00 5.56 6.29
N GLN A 92 -19.16 6.28 5.56
CA GLN A 92 -19.26 7.75 5.47
C GLN A 92 -19.88 8.25 4.15
N GLY A 93 -20.25 7.34 3.27
CA GLY A 93 -20.83 7.69 1.98
C GLY A 93 -19.80 8.12 0.93
N TYR A 94 -20.31 8.38 -0.28
CA TYR A 94 -19.53 8.77 -1.45
C TYR A 94 -19.92 10.16 -1.91
N PHE A 95 -18.97 10.91 -2.44
CA PHE A 95 -19.15 12.25 -2.94
C PHE A 95 -18.20 12.53 -4.12
N LEU A 96 -18.48 13.59 -4.87
CA LEU A 96 -17.57 14.06 -5.90
C LEU A 96 -16.61 15.05 -5.25
N ALA A 97 -15.34 14.69 -5.19
CA ALA A 97 -14.32 15.66 -4.90
C ALA A 97 -14.44 16.79 -5.93
N GLU A 98 -14.42 18.03 -5.49
CA GLU A 98 -14.22 19.12 -6.41
C GLU A 98 -13.01 18.73 -7.27
N GLU A 99 -13.08 19.05 -8.60
CA GLU A 99 -11.84 18.99 -9.35
C GLU A 99 -10.83 19.74 -8.48
N VAL A 100 -9.92 18.98 -7.91
CA VAL A 100 -8.68 19.55 -7.44
C VAL A 100 -8.22 20.28 -8.69
N VAL A 101 -8.49 21.60 -8.76
CA VAL A 101 -7.59 22.47 -9.47
C VAL A 101 -6.29 22.00 -8.91
N LEU A 102 -5.57 21.21 -9.72
CA LEU A 102 -4.20 20.88 -9.43
C LEU A 102 -3.56 22.23 -9.14
N HIS A 103 -3.65 22.68 -7.90
CA HIS A 103 -2.55 23.39 -7.36
C HIS A 103 -1.47 22.33 -7.49
N GLU A 104 -0.72 22.49 -8.58
CA GLU A 104 0.49 21.76 -8.90
C GLU A 104 1.50 21.93 -7.75
N ASP A 105 1.12 21.72 -6.56
CA ASP A 105 1.99 21.77 -5.41
C ASP A 105 1.25 21.18 -4.23
N ILE A 106 1.22 19.88 -4.04
CA ILE A 106 1.33 19.35 -2.67
C ILE A 106 1.11 17.81 -2.54
N SER A 107 0.46 17.05 -3.47
CA SER A 107 0.18 15.67 -3.07
C SER A 107 0.59 14.53 -4.01
N LEU A 108 0.67 14.72 -5.29
CA LEU A 108 1.18 13.66 -6.20
C LEU A 108 2.70 13.65 -6.22
N ASP A 109 3.31 14.82 -6.22
CA ASP A 109 4.77 14.95 -6.11
C ASP A 109 5.28 14.46 -4.76
N ALA A 110 4.50 14.65 -3.68
CA ALA A 110 4.90 14.18 -2.35
C ALA A 110 4.80 12.65 -2.19
N GLU A 111 3.83 11.97 -2.82
CA GLU A 111 3.78 10.50 -2.79
C GLU A 111 4.77 9.87 -3.77
N GLU A 112 4.98 10.47 -4.94
CA GLU A 112 5.99 10.03 -5.90
C GLU A 112 7.41 10.35 -5.41
N ASP A 113 7.63 11.53 -4.83
CA ASP A 113 8.88 11.88 -4.13
C ASP A 113 9.11 11.02 -2.88
N ASN A 114 8.08 10.74 -2.09
CA ASN A 114 8.19 9.86 -0.93
C ASN A 114 8.55 8.44 -1.38
N ARG A 115 7.91 7.89 -2.40
CA ARG A 115 8.26 6.58 -2.97
C ARG A 115 9.67 6.58 -3.56
N SER A 116 10.08 7.61 -4.31
CA SER A 116 11.43 7.68 -4.86
C SER A 116 12.48 7.68 -3.75
N MET A 117 12.21 8.33 -2.62
CA MET A 117 13.10 8.35 -1.47
C MET A 117 13.07 7.07 -0.62
N GLU A 118 11.94 6.35 -0.53
CA GLU A 118 11.89 5.03 0.09
C GLU A 118 12.77 4.03 -0.68
N TYR A 119 12.73 4.05 -2.02
CA TYR A 119 13.57 3.18 -2.85
C TYR A 119 15.08 3.41 -2.65
N GLN A 120 15.50 4.60 -2.27
CA GLN A 120 16.91 4.88 -1.95
C GLN A 120 17.37 4.15 -0.68
N LEU A 121 16.46 3.78 0.22
CA LEU A 121 16.75 3.05 1.45
C LEU A 121 17.01 1.55 1.21
N TYR A 122 16.43 0.99 0.16
CA TYR A 122 16.41 -0.45 -0.05
C TYR A 122 17.78 -1.09 -0.24
N PRO A 123 18.73 -0.52 -1.00
CA PRO A 123 20.08 -1.09 -1.13
C PRO A 123 20.78 -1.26 0.22
N TYR A 124 20.67 -0.28 1.13
CA TYR A 124 21.27 -0.34 2.46
C TYR A 124 20.65 -1.42 3.34
N LEU A 125 19.33 -1.56 3.25
CA LEU A 125 18.59 -2.55 4.02
C LEU A 125 18.84 -3.96 3.50
N VAL A 126 19.05 -4.13 2.19
CA VAL A 126 19.48 -5.40 1.59
C VAL A 126 20.88 -5.75 2.06
N GLU A 127 21.84 -4.82 1.96
CA GLU A 127 23.22 -5.02 2.43
C GLU A 127 23.28 -5.31 3.93
N TRP A 128 22.45 -4.59 4.72
CA TRP A 128 22.33 -4.85 6.14
C TRP A 128 21.84 -6.28 6.42
N MET A 129 20.82 -6.76 5.69
CA MET A 129 20.32 -8.13 5.82
C MET A 129 21.41 -9.15 5.50
N GLU A 130 22.13 -8.98 4.38
CA GLU A 130 23.22 -9.87 3.96
C GLU A 130 24.32 -9.92 5.02
N SER A 131 24.70 -8.77 5.56
CA SER A 131 25.70 -8.65 6.63
C SER A 131 25.25 -9.26 7.96
N ASN A 132 23.92 -9.43 8.16
CA ASN A 132 23.33 -10.04 9.34
C ASN A 132 22.90 -11.52 9.13
N GLY A 133 23.47 -12.17 8.11
CA GLY A 133 23.36 -13.62 7.91
C GLY A 133 22.21 -14.09 7.04
N TYR A 134 21.48 -13.19 6.39
CA TYR A 134 20.47 -13.53 5.40
C TYR A 134 21.12 -13.65 4.02
N SER A 135 21.54 -14.85 3.66
CA SER A 135 22.28 -15.13 2.42
C SER A 135 21.52 -14.77 1.14
N ARG A 136 20.23 -14.54 1.23
CA ARG A 136 19.35 -14.15 0.15
C ARG A 136 18.48 -12.98 0.59
N ALA A 137 19.02 -11.78 0.39
CA ALA A 137 18.25 -10.55 0.60
C ALA A 137 17.93 -9.88 -0.73
N LYS A 138 16.73 -9.32 -0.85
CA LYS A 138 16.35 -8.56 -2.04
C LYS A 138 15.16 -7.65 -1.78
N ASP A 139 15.09 -6.59 -2.58
CA ASP A 139 13.91 -5.75 -2.78
C ASP A 139 12.81 -6.52 -3.51
N ILE A 140 11.61 -6.52 -2.92
CA ILE A 140 10.40 -7.14 -3.48
C ILE A 140 9.22 -6.16 -3.56
N SER A 141 9.45 -4.88 -3.29
CA SER A 141 8.45 -3.80 -3.30
C SER A 141 7.72 -3.69 -4.64
N SER A 142 8.43 -3.94 -5.77
CA SER A 142 7.89 -3.92 -7.12
C SER A 142 7.12 -5.18 -7.52
N SER A 143 6.99 -6.18 -6.62
CA SER A 143 6.29 -7.43 -6.93
C SER A 143 4.83 -7.15 -7.28
N ARG A 144 4.42 -7.50 -8.51
CA ARG A 144 3.04 -7.30 -9.01
C ARG A 144 2.00 -8.20 -8.32
N ARG A 145 2.44 -9.22 -7.60
CA ARG A 145 1.57 -10.14 -6.87
C ARG A 145 1.39 -9.64 -5.45
N ARG A 146 0.37 -8.79 -5.25
CA ARG A 146 0.03 -8.31 -3.92
C ARG A 146 -0.58 -9.42 -3.08
N GLN A 147 -0.06 -9.58 -1.89
CA GLN A 147 -0.66 -10.41 -0.86
C GLN A 147 -1.91 -9.73 -0.27
N LYS A 148 -2.75 -10.53 0.36
CA LYS A 148 -3.91 -10.04 1.11
C LYS A 148 -3.53 -9.03 2.20
N TRP A 149 -2.30 -9.09 2.70
CA TRP A 149 -1.78 -8.32 3.83
C TRP A 149 -0.70 -7.29 3.46
N GLY A 150 -0.51 -7.03 2.17
CA GLY A 150 0.59 -6.23 1.66
C GLY A 150 1.84 -7.07 1.37
N ASN A 151 2.75 -6.54 0.57
CA ASN A 151 4.07 -7.12 0.38
C ASN A 151 5.05 -6.32 1.23
N PRO A 152 6.01 -6.96 1.91
CA PRO A 152 7.14 -6.24 2.48
C PRO A 152 7.99 -5.60 1.37
N ASP A 153 8.73 -4.58 1.73
CA ASP A 153 9.64 -3.95 0.79
C ASP A 153 10.87 -4.83 0.54
N ILE A 154 11.39 -5.42 1.60
CA ILE A 154 12.59 -6.26 1.55
C ILE A 154 12.34 -7.60 2.23
N ILE A 155 12.87 -8.65 1.61
CA ILE A 155 12.93 -9.98 2.18
C ILE A 155 14.39 -10.41 2.33
N GLY A 156 14.69 -11.06 3.44
CA GLY A 156 15.92 -11.83 3.66
C GLY A 156 15.59 -13.27 4.01
N ILE A 157 16.32 -14.21 3.41
CA ILE A 157 16.13 -15.65 3.66
C ILE A 157 17.46 -16.21 4.15
N ASN A 158 17.43 -16.84 5.31
CA ASN A 158 18.54 -17.64 5.82
C ASN A 158 18.17 -19.11 5.74
N VAL A 159 19.00 -19.91 5.09
CA VAL A 159 18.81 -21.35 4.96
C VAL A 159 19.88 -22.07 5.78
N VAL A 160 19.46 -22.73 6.84
CA VAL A 160 20.35 -23.46 7.74
C VAL A 160 20.11 -24.95 7.61
N ASN A 161 21.16 -25.70 7.31
CA ASN A 161 21.13 -27.17 7.30
C ASN A 161 21.53 -27.69 8.69
N ILE A 162 20.59 -28.28 9.41
CA ILE A 162 20.82 -28.87 10.73
C ILE A 162 20.53 -30.35 10.65
N LEU A 163 21.55 -31.20 10.84
CA LEU A 163 21.42 -32.63 10.90
C LEU A 163 20.67 -33.29 9.70
N GLY A 164 20.88 -32.71 8.50
CA GLY A 164 20.21 -33.19 7.28
C GLY A 164 18.79 -32.63 7.06
N GLY A 165 18.30 -31.79 7.97
CA GLY A 165 17.07 -31.00 7.79
C GLY A 165 17.35 -29.57 7.37
N ILE A 166 16.61 -29.09 6.36
CA ILE A 166 16.69 -27.70 5.92
C ILE A 166 15.70 -26.88 6.74
N ASN A 167 16.21 -25.91 7.51
CA ASN A 167 15.42 -24.91 8.19
C ASN A 167 15.55 -23.58 7.43
N THR A 168 14.44 -22.95 7.20
CA THR A 168 14.38 -21.64 6.54
C THR A 168 13.91 -20.60 7.55
N GLU A 169 14.70 -19.56 7.74
CA GLU A 169 14.30 -18.35 8.48
C GLU A 169 14.04 -17.23 7.48
N ILE A 170 12.87 -16.63 7.56
CA ILE A 170 12.46 -15.48 6.75
C ILE A 170 12.44 -14.25 7.64
N ALA A 171 13.16 -13.22 7.21
CA ALA A 171 13.05 -11.88 7.75
C ALA A 171 12.47 -10.92 6.70
N THR A 172 11.68 -9.97 7.15
CA THR A 172 11.09 -8.94 6.28
C THR A 172 11.28 -7.55 6.87
N ILE A 173 11.42 -6.56 5.99
CA ILE A 173 11.48 -5.15 6.37
C ILE A 173 10.37 -4.40 5.63
N GLU A 174 9.64 -3.58 6.37
CA GLU A 174 8.81 -2.50 5.85
C GLU A 174 9.59 -1.20 6.06
N ALA A 175 9.88 -0.48 4.98
CA ALA A 175 10.71 0.72 5.02
C ALA A 175 9.86 1.97 4.79
N LYS A 176 10.15 3.03 5.51
CA LYS A 176 9.53 4.34 5.34
C LYS A 176 10.59 5.43 5.29
N ARG A 177 10.33 6.45 4.50
CA ARG A 177 11.23 7.59 4.36
C ARG A 177 11.58 8.24 5.70
N ASP A 178 10.58 8.36 6.57
CA ASP A 178 10.71 8.95 7.90
C ASP A 178 9.74 8.28 8.89
N ASN A 179 9.73 8.73 10.13
CA ASN A 179 8.86 8.21 11.18
C ASN A 179 7.63 9.08 11.48
N SER A 180 7.28 10.04 10.61
CA SER A 180 6.18 10.99 10.88
C SER A 180 4.82 10.31 11.08
N PHE A 181 4.57 9.23 10.36
CA PHE A 181 3.32 8.48 10.42
C PHE A 181 3.48 7.07 10.99
N TRP A 182 4.54 6.83 11.78
CA TRP A 182 4.88 5.50 12.26
C TRP A 182 3.72 4.75 12.95
N ARG A 183 2.81 5.46 13.62
CA ARG A 183 1.65 4.83 14.28
C ARG A 183 0.72 4.09 13.31
N LYS A 184 0.69 4.50 12.05
CA LYS A 184 -0.06 3.83 10.99
C LYS A 184 0.82 2.78 10.31
N ASP A 185 2.02 3.17 9.94
CA ASP A 185 2.89 2.40 9.04
C ASP A 185 3.47 1.16 9.73
N ILE A 186 3.68 1.21 11.05
CA ILE A 186 4.16 0.07 11.84
C ILE A 186 3.22 -1.15 11.74
N PHE A 187 1.91 -0.94 11.49
CA PHE A 187 0.96 -2.04 11.32
C PHE A 187 1.11 -2.75 9.98
N GLU A 188 1.72 -2.14 8.99
CA GLU A 188 2.11 -2.81 7.74
C GLU A 188 3.19 -3.85 8.06
N ALA A 189 4.20 -3.47 8.83
CA ALA A 189 5.21 -4.42 9.34
C ALA A 189 4.59 -5.52 10.21
N VAL A 190 3.67 -5.18 11.13
CA VAL A 190 2.99 -6.17 11.99
C VAL A 190 2.27 -7.22 11.16
N ALA A 191 1.67 -6.87 10.02
CA ALA A 191 1.01 -7.85 9.15
C ALA A 191 1.97 -8.93 8.62
N HIS A 192 3.26 -8.64 8.50
CA HIS A 192 4.27 -9.57 8.01
C HIS A 192 4.60 -10.67 9.05
N THR A 193 4.23 -10.50 10.32
CA THR A 193 4.41 -11.53 11.37
C THR A 193 3.64 -12.81 11.07
N LEU A 194 2.69 -12.78 10.14
CA LEU A 194 1.94 -13.96 9.72
C LEU A 194 2.80 -14.98 8.96
N PHE A 195 3.87 -14.53 8.28
CA PHE A 195 4.67 -15.38 7.41
C PHE A 195 6.19 -15.23 7.60
N SER A 196 6.64 -14.26 8.40
CA SER A 196 8.06 -13.98 8.65
C SER A 196 8.45 -14.31 10.08
N ASN A 197 9.64 -14.92 10.24
CA ASN A 197 10.19 -15.26 11.55
C ASN A 197 10.74 -14.02 12.28
N ARG A 198 11.22 -13.03 11.53
CA ARG A 198 11.61 -11.72 12.05
C ARG A 198 11.03 -10.65 11.16
N VAL A 199 10.52 -9.62 11.77
CA VAL A 199 9.93 -8.49 11.07
C VAL A 199 10.54 -7.20 11.58
N TYR A 200 10.96 -6.34 10.67
CA TYR A 200 11.49 -5.03 11.01
C TYR A 200 10.64 -3.94 10.37
N TYR A 201 10.47 -2.87 11.11
CA TYR A 201 10.07 -1.56 10.60
C TYR A 201 11.33 -0.71 10.48
N ALA A 202 11.60 -0.17 9.31
CA ALA A 202 12.78 0.66 9.04
C ALA A 202 12.37 2.08 8.66
N TYR A 203 13.10 3.06 9.14
CA TYR A 203 12.87 4.47 8.80
C TYR A 203 14.20 5.24 8.73
N CYS A 204 14.21 6.32 7.94
CA CYS A 204 15.33 7.23 7.89
C CYS A 204 15.13 8.37 8.91
N ARG A 205 16.22 8.79 9.56
CA ARG A 205 16.25 9.95 10.45
C ARG A 205 17.59 10.68 10.41
N LYS A 206 17.58 11.92 10.88
CA LYS A 206 18.80 12.70 11.10
C LYS A 206 19.64 12.13 12.24
N GLU A 207 20.93 12.36 12.17
CA GLU A 207 21.87 12.00 13.25
C GLU A 207 21.52 12.73 14.56
N SER A 208 21.09 13.99 14.49
CA SER A 208 20.71 14.80 15.65
C SER A 208 19.37 14.38 16.30
N GLU A 209 18.53 13.62 15.60
CA GLU A 209 17.23 13.15 16.11
C GLU A 209 17.39 11.94 17.03
N LYS A 210 16.47 11.81 17.98
CA LYS A 210 16.39 10.67 18.88
C LYS A 210 15.31 9.71 18.44
N ASP A 211 15.45 8.45 18.84
CA ASP A 211 14.44 7.44 18.61
C ASP A 211 13.18 7.74 19.46
N ASP A 212 12.00 7.52 18.89
CA ASP A 212 10.71 7.74 19.54
C ASP A 212 10.44 6.60 20.54
N SER A 213 10.29 6.95 21.82
CA SER A 213 10.06 5.98 22.91
C SER A 213 8.73 5.24 22.76
N ASP A 214 7.68 5.91 22.27
CA ASP A 214 6.38 5.28 22.06
C ASP A 214 6.48 4.25 20.92
N MET A 215 7.22 4.57 19.85
CA MET A 215 7.46 3.65 18.76
C MET A 215 8.21 2.39 19.23
N ILE A 216 9.21 2.57 20.08
CA ILE A 216 9.95 1.45 20.70
C ILE A 216 9.01 0.58 21.53
N GLU A 217 8.15 1.17 22.36
CA GLU A 217 7.18 0.43 23.17
C GLU A 217 6.21 -0.38 22.31
N TYR A 218 5.71 0.23 21.22
CA TYR A 218 4.85 -0.47 20.26
C TYR A 218 5.56 -1.62 19.56
N ALA A 219 6.79 -1.42 19.12
CA ALA A 219 7.57 -2.47 18.47
C ALA A 219 7.76 -3.68 19.40
N LEU A 220 8.12 -3.44 20.65
CA LEU A 220 8.24 -4.48 21.67
C LEU A 220 6.92 -5.21 21.91
N LYS A 221 5.81 -4.48 21.97
CA LYS A 221 4.47 -5.04 22.17
C LYS A 221 4.02 -5.95 21.04
N PHE A 222 4.38 -5.62 19.80
CA PHE A 222 3.99 -6.38 18.61
C PHE A 222 5.05 -7.36 18.11
N ASN A 223 6.15 -7.53 18.86
CA ASN A 223 7.25 -8.42 18.51
C ASN A 223 7.89 -8.11 17.15
N ILE A 224 8.07 -6.84 16.84
CA ILE A 224 8.80 -6.40 15.66
C ILE A 224 10.06 -5.65 16.07
N GLY A 225 11.06 -5.68 15.18
CA GLY A 225 12.27 -4.89 15.33
C GLY A 225 12.14 -3.50 14.73
N ILE A 226 13.04 -2.61 15.12
CA ILE A 226 13.17 -1.27 14.53
C ILE A 226 14.59 -1.10 14.01
N LEU A 227 14.71 -0.65 12.77
CA LEU A 227 15.94 -0.20 12.14
C LEU A 227 15.85 1.30 11.88
N ALA A 228 16.88 2.05 12.27
CA ALA A 228 17.02 3.44 11.89
C ALA A 228 18.15 3.58 10.87
N ILE A 229 17.86 4.17 9.73
CA ILE A 229 18.87 4.60 8.76
C ILE A 229 19.23 6.03 9.14
N ILE A 230 20.43 6.20 9.66
CA ILE A 230 20.93 7.46 10.19
C ILE A 230 21.74 8.15 9.12
N VAL A 231 21.36 9.39 8.81
CA VAL A 231 22.04 10.22 7.82
C VAL A 231 22.46 11.55 8.44
N PRO A 232 23.51 12.19 7.96
CA PRO A 232 23.87 13.55 8.35
C PRO A 232 22.70 14.52 8.16
N ASP A 233 22.57 15.48 9.06
CA ASP A 233 21.44 16.42 9.07
C ASP A 233 21.28 17.21 7.77
N ASP A 234 22.37 17.53 7.10
CA ASP A 234 22.39 18.25 5.84
C ASP A 234 22.06 17.40 4.61
N GLN A 235 22.06 16.07 4.76
CA GLN A 235 21.70 15.10 3.72
C GLN A 235 20.27 14.56 3.88
N TYR A 236 19.64 14.78 5.04
CA TYR A 236 18.28 14.31 5.27
C TYR A 236 17.27 14.97 4.31
N GLY A 237 16.49 14.14 3.64
CA GLY A 237 15.50 14.60 2.65
C GLY A 237 16.09 14.95 1.28
N LYS A 238 17.38 14.59 1.05
CA LYS A 238 18.05 14.68 -0.25
C LYS A 238 18.46 13.29 -0.72
N ASP A 239 19.04 13.20 -1.92
CA ASP A 239 19.69 11.99 -2.39
C ASP A 239 20.84 11.64 -1.42
N PHE A 240 20.82 10.39 -0.93
CA PHE A 240 21.85 9.94 0.01
C PHE A 240 23.15 9.65 -0.71
N ASP A 241 24.23 10.04 -0.06
CA ASP A 241 25.51 9.41 -0.32
C ASP A 241 25.57 8.09 0.49
N PRO A 242 25.68 6.92 -0.19
CA PRO A 242 25.76 5.63 0.46
C PRO A 242 26.80 5.54 1.56
N GLU A 243 27.94 6.17 1.38
CA GLU A 243 29.07 6.10 2.33
C GLU A 243 28.76 6.80 3.67
N ASN A 244 27.70 7.61 3.73
CA ASN A 244 27.35 8.41 4.90
C ASN A 244 26.12 7.93 5.66
N ALA A 245 25.49 6.81 5.25
CA ALA A 245 24.32 6.26 5.92
C ALA A 245 24.69 5.06 6.81
N GLU A 246 24.27 5.09 8.07
CA GLU A 246 24.44 3.97 9.02
C GLU A 246 23.10 3.30 9.28
N VAL A 247 23.00 1.99 9.10
CA VAL A 247 21.83 1.22 9.55
C VAL A 247 22.04 0.75 10.98
N ARG A 248 21.26 1.29 11.91
CA ARG A 248 21.30 0.98 13.34
C ARG A 248 20.11 0.17 13.78
N VAL A 249 20.34 -0.91 14.53
CA VAL A 249 19.29 -1.65 15.22
C VAL A 249 18.88 -0.89 16.47
N VAL A 250 17.68 -0.30 16.46
CA VAL A 250 17.09 0.37 17.64
C VAL A 250 16.41 -0.65 18.53
N VAL A 251 15.63 -1.57 17.93
CA VAL A 251 15.01 -2.71 18.60
C VAL A 251 15.29 -3.97 17.79
N PRO A 252 15.95 -4.99 18.36
CA PRO A 252 16.14 -6.26 17.67
C PRO A 252 14.81 -6.98 17.47
N ALA A 253 14.54 -7.49 16.26
CA ALA A 253 13.37 -8.31 16.03
C ALA A 253 13.49 -9.66 16.75
N PRO A 254 12.55 -10.04 17.63
CA PRO A 254 12.55 -11.37 18.21
C PRO A 254 12.22 -12.41 17.15
N PHE A 255 12.81 -13.60 17.29
CA PHE A 255 12.41 -14.75 16.48
C PHE A 255 11.01 -15.22 16.90
N GLN A 256 10.12 -15.41 15.94
CA GLN A 256 8.79 -15.95 16.17
C GLN A 256 8.54 -17.17 15.28
N SER A 257 7.86 -18.15 15.85
CA SER A 257 7.44 -19.33 15.08
C SER A 257 6.27 -18.96 14.19
N VAL A 258 6.38 -19.32 12.92
CA VAL A 258 5.32 -19.12 11.93
C VAL A 258 4.88 -20.44 11.34
N SER A 259 3.65 -20.48 10.83
CA SER A 259 3.13 -21.66 10.16
C SER A 259 3.92 -21.94 8.88
N ALA A 260 4.45 -23.15 8.75
CA ALA A 260 5.13 -23.60 7.53
C ALA A 260 4.25 -23.47 6.26
N ILE A 261 2.92 -23.57 6.42
CA ILE A 261 1.97 -23.39 5.32
C ILE A 261 1.97 -21.92 4.87
N GLN A 262 1.95 -20.98 5.81
CA GLN A 262 1.96 -19.54 5.50
C GLN A 262 3.29 -19.12 4.89
N GLN A 263 4.41 -19.60 5.41
CA GLN A 263 5.73 -19.36 4.80
C GLN A 263 5.81 -19.90 3.38
N LYS A 264 5.36 -21.14 3.17
CA LYS A 264 5.34 -21.76 1.84
C LYS A 264 4.50 -20.94 0.86
N GLN A 265 3.29 -20.54 1.24
CA GLN A 265 2.42 -19.69 0.42
C GLN A 265 3.07 -18.35 0.06
N PHE A 266 3.77 -17.75 1.02
CA PHE A 266 4.50 -16.51 0.79
C PHE A 266 5.65 -16.68 -0.21
N LEU A 267 6.47 -17.72 -0.05
CA LEU A 267 7.56 -18.02 -0.96
C LEU A 267 7.07 -18.39 -2.38
N GLU A 268 5.95 -19.10 -2.48
CA GLU A 268 5.31 -19.44 -3.76
C GLU A 268 4.87 -18.17 -4.52
N LEU A 269 4.31 -17.19 -3.82
CA LEU A 269 3.92 -15.91 -4.42
C LEU A 269 5.12 -15.14 -4.99
N LEU A 270 6.28 -15.27 -4.36
CA LEU A 270 7.53 -14.64 -4.81
C LEU A 270 8.31 -15.48 -5.83
N ASN A 271 7.80 -16.67 -6.22
CA ASN A 271 8.52 -17.68 -7.01
C ASN A 271 9.85 -18.11 -6.38
N LEU A 272 9.90 -18.16 -5.05
CA LEU A 272 11.06 -18.57 -4.24
C LEU A 272 10.85 -19.93 -3.55
N ASN A 273 9.85 -20.71 -3.98
CA ASN A 273 9.48 -21.98 -3.40
C ASN A 273 10.34 -23.16 -3.87
N GLU A 274 11.20 -22.97 -4.85
CA GLU A 274 12.12 -24.01 -5.31
C GLU A 274 13.42 -23.93 -4.49
N ILE A 275 13.70 -25.00 -3.73
CA ILE A 275 14.90 -25.12 -2.88
C ILE A 275 16.17 -24.85 -3.70
N ASP A 276 16.23 -25.34 -4.94
CA ASP A 276 17.37 -25.12 -5.83
C ASP A 276 17.63 -23.64 -6.12
N LYS A 277 16.56 -22.81 -6.15
CA LYS A 277 16.67 -21.35 -6.28
C LYS A 277 17.03 -20.65 -4.97
N LEU A 278 16.83 -21.32 -3.84
CA LEU A 278 17.22 -20.81 -2.53
C LEU A 278 18.67 -21.18 -2.19
N LEU A 279 19.19 -22.28 -2.76
CA LEU A 279 20.54 -22.76 -2.52
C LEU A 279 21.56 -22.40 -3.60
N SER A 280 21.10 -21.95 -4.78
CA SER A 280 21.95 -21.46 -5.88
C SER A 280 22.32 -19.99 -5.70
#